data_4dcc9501472971e2f274b1fccf061920
#
_entry.id   4dcc9501472971e2f274b1fccf061920
#
_cell.length_a   1.000
_cell.length_b   1.000
_cell.length_c   1.000
_cell.angle_alpha   90.00
_cell.angle_beta   90.00
_cell.angle_gamma   90.00
#
_symmetry.space_group_name_H-M   'P 1'
#
loop_
_entity.id
_entity.type
_entity.pdbx_description
1 polymer ?
#
loop_
_entity_poly.entity_id
_entity_poly.type
_entity_poly.pdbx_seq_one_letter_code
_entity_poly.pdbx_strand_id
1 'polypeptide(L)'
;MRVRRVVDGEGEQLRALRLRALRDAPEAFGSSAEREAAYAPAVWAERAAGAETVTFVAVDGARWVGMAAGRPDGAVVQVLGMWVDPAARRAGAGRALLDAVAAWAAARGAERLELGVTDRAPAAAALYRAAGFAPTGEERPLPGDPPRVERVLHRSLTIR
;
A
#
# COMPACT_ATOMS: atom_id res chain seq x y z
N MET A 1 -3.59 10.87 15.24
CA MET A 1 -3.61 10.17 13.96
C MET A 1 -4.41 8.88 14.08
N ARG A 2 -5.18 8.57 13.09
CA ARG A 2 -5.96 7.33 13.04
C ARG A 2 -5.92 6.72 11.63
N VAL A 3 -6.11 5.40 11.55
CA VAL A 3 -6.22 4.68 10.29
C VAL A 3 -7.66 4.22 10.11
N ARG A 4 -8.20 4.42 8.93
CA ARG A 4 -9.54 3.96 8.57
C ARG A 4 -9.58 3.54 7.10
N ARG A 5 -10.61 2.80 6.75
CA ARG A 5 -10.89 2.45 5.36
C ARG A 5 -11.37 3.68 4.59
N VAL A 6 -10.90 3.84 3.36
CA VAL A 6 -11.44 4.80 2.40
C VAL A 6 -12.83 4.30 1.99
N VAL A 7 -13.81 5.20 1.94
CA VAL A 7 -15.20 4.86 1.65
C VAL A 7 -15.67 5.45 0.33
N ASP A 8 -16.77 4.96 -0.15
CA ASP A 8 -17.42 5.46 -1.36
C ASP A 8 -17.65 6.97 -1.26
N GLY A 9 -17.42 7.68 -2.34
CA GLY A 9 -17.49 9.14 -2.39
C GLY A 9 -16.18 9.86 -2.11
N GLU A 10 -15.13 9.17 -1.69
CA GLU A 10 -13.82 9.76 -1.39
C GLU A 10 -12.80 9.65 -2.53
N GLY A 11 -13.27 9.51 -3.76
CA GLY A 11 -12.37 9.34 -4.92
C GLY A 11 -11.44 10.51 -5.17
N GLU A 12 -11.90 11.74 -4.97
CA GLU A 12 -11.05 12.92 -5.16
C GLU A 12 -9.95 13.02 -4.13
N GLN A 13 -10.26 12.73 -2.86
CA GLN A 13 -9.29 12.72 -1.77
C GLN A 13 -8.25 11.61 -1.99
N LEU A 14 -8.69 10.44 -2.43
CA LEU A 14 -7.81 9.33 -2.75
C LEU A 14 -6.88 9.68 -3.93
N ARG A 15 -7.41 10.32 -4.97
CA ARG A 15 -6.63 10.79 -6.10
C ARG A 15 -5.52 11.74 -5.65
N ALA A 16 -5.87 12.74 -4.85
CA ALA A 16 -4.91 13.73 -4.36
C ALA A 16 -3.78 13.06 -3.57
N LEU A 17 -4.10 12.14 -2.69
CA LEU A 17 -3.12 11.40 -1.89
C LEU A 17 -2.22 10.52 -2.77
N ARG A 18 -2.81 9.79 -3.69
CA ARG A 18 -2.07 8.91 -4.61
C ARG A 18 -1.10 9.69 -5.48
N LEU A 19 -1.51 10.82 -6.03
CA LEU A 19 -0.64 11.67 -6.84
C LEU A 19 0.51 12.25 -6.02
N ARG A 20 0.27 12.62 -4.76
CA ARG A 20 1.35 13.04 -3.84
C ARG A 20 2.36 11.92 -3.65
N ALA A 21 1.90 10.70 -3.43
CA ALA A 21 2.77 9.53 -3.26
C ALA A 21 3.64 9.28 -4.50
N LEU A 22 3.03 9.29 -5.67
CA LEU A 22 3.72 9.07 -6.94
C LEU A 22 4.77 10.15 -7.24
N ARG A 23 4.51 11.39 -6.85
CA ARG A 23 5.46 12.51 -7.01
C ARG A 23 6.59 12.46 -6.00
N ASP A 24 6.29 12.05 -4.77
CA ASP A 24 7.31 11.95 -3.71
C ASP A 24 8.26 10.77 -3.93
N ALA A 25 7.73 9.63 -4.35
CA ALA A 25 8.49 8.39 -4.46
C ALA A 25 8.21 7.66 -5.79
N PRO A 26 8.55 8.26 -6.94
CA PRO A 26 8.23 7.68 -8.24
C PRO A 26 8.86 6.29 -8.45
N GLU A 27 9.98 6.01 -7.79
CA GLU A 27 10.70 4.74 -7.90
C GLU A 27 10.03 3.60 -7.11
N ALA A 28 9.15 3.93 -6.17
CA ALA A 28 8.48 2.93 -5.33
C ALA A 28 7.24 2.33 -5.99
N PHE A 29 6.78 2.90 -7.10
CA PHE A 29 5.54 2.50 -7.75
C PHE A 29 5.78 2.08 -9.20
N GLY A 30 4.98 1.14 -9.68
CA GLY A 30 4.99 0.71 -11.08
C GLY A 30 4.17 1.61 -12.01
N SER A 31 3.88 2.83 -11.61
CA SER A 31 3.09 3.81 -12.35
C SER A 31 3.66 5.20 -12.13
N SER A 32 3.06 6.23 -12.73
CA SER A 32 3.50 7.61 -12.62
C SER A 32 2.36 8.56 -12.30
N ALA A 33 2.69 9.70 -11.70
CA ALA A 33 1.73 10.76 -11.42
C ALA A 33 1.08 11.29 -12.71
N GLU A 34 1.87 11.45 -13.77
CA GLU A 34 1.36 11.89 -15.08
C GLU A 34 0.32 10.93 -15.63
N ARG A 35 0.62 9.62 -15.60
CA ARG A 35 -0.29 8.58 -16.08
C ARG A 35 -1.58 8.56 -15.28
N GLU A 36 -1.48 8.53 -13.95
CA GLU A 36 -2.66 8.39 -13.10
C GLU A 36 -3.48 9.67 -12.99
N ALA A 37 -2.87 10.85 -13.15
CA ALA A 37 -3.60 12.11 -13.22
C ALA A 37 -4.54 12.18 -14.43
N ALA A 38 -4.24 11.43 -15.48
CA ALA A 38 -5.05 11.35 -16.69
C ALA A 38 -6.23 10.36 -16.59
N TYR A 39 -6.32 9.59 -15.52
CA TYR A 39 -7.43 8.66 -15.32
C TYR A 39 -8.75 9.40 -15.15
N ALA A 40 -9.82 8.84 -15.71
CA ALA A 40 -11.18 9.38 -15.56
C ALA A 40 -11.61 9.36 -14.08
N PRO A 41 -12.48 10.29 -13.65
CA PRO A 41 -13.01 10.29 -12.28
C PRO A 41 -13.63 8.97 -11.83
N ALA A 42 -14.23 8.22 -12.75
CA ALA A 42 -14.82 6.91 -12.46
C ALA A 42 -13.80 5.91 -11.91
N VAL A 43 -12.55 5.97 -12.34
CA VAL A 43 -11.48 5.09 -11.83
C VAL A 43 -11.26 5.34 -10.35
N TRP A 44 -11.21 6.60 -9.96
CA TRP A 44 -11.02 6.98 -8.56
C TRP A 44 -12.23 6.66 -7.70
N ALA A 45 -13.43 6.84 -8.25
CA ALA A 45 -14.66 6.46 -7.57
C ALA A 45 -14.70 4.95 -7.30
N GLU A 46 -14.32 4.12 -8.25
CA GLU A 46 -14.25 2.66 -8.09
C GLU A 46 -13.21 2.25 -7.05
N ARG A 47 -12.04 2.87 -7.07
CA ARG A 47 -10.99 2.60 -6.08
C ARG A 47 -11.45 2.96 -4.67
N ALA A 48 -12.12 4.09 -4.51
CA ALA A 48 -12.64 4.53 -3.22
C ALA A 48 -13.76 3.61 -2.70
N ALA A 49 -14.63 3.13 -3.59
CA ALA A 49 -15.71 2.21 -3.25
C ALA A 49 -15.18 0.87 -2.72
N GLY A 50 -14.03 0.43 -3.20
CA GLY A 50 -13.32 -0.72 -2.64
C GLY A 50 -14.02 -2.06 -2.83
N ALA A 51 -14.60 -2.31 -4.01
CA ALA A 51 -15.31 -3.55 -4.29
C ALA A 51 -14.38 -4.77 -4.27
N GLU A 52 -13.20 -4.65 -4.85
CA GLU A 52 -12.20 -5.72 -4.90
C GLU A 52 -10.96 -5.37 -4.09
N THR A 53 -10.36 -4.24 -4.38
CA THR A 53 -9.19 -3.73 -3.66
C THR A 53 -9.66 -2.70 -2.64
N VAL A 54 -9.30 -2.90 -1.39
CA VAL A 54 -9.66 -2.01 -0.29
C VAL A 54 -8.48 -1.13 0.06
N THR A 55 -8.71 0.17 0.22
CA THR A 55 -7.67 1.11 0.59
C THR A 55 -7.90 1.61 2.02
N PHE A 56 -6.83 1.64 2.80
CA PHE A 56 -6.80 2.26 4.13
C PHE A 56 -6.01 3.55 4.06
N VAL A 57 -6.43 4.53 4.84
CA VAL A 57 -5.81 5.85 4.90
C VAL A 57 -5.45 6.18 6.35
N ALA A 58 -4.28 6.77 6.52
CA ALA A 58 -3.88 7.37 7.78
C ALA A 58 -4.28 8.85 7.76
N VAL A 59 -5.03 9.27 8.76
CA VAL A 59 -5.59 10.62 8.84
C VAL A 59 -5.04 11.32 10.06
N ASP A 60 -4.48 12.51 9.87
CA ASP A 60 -4.01 13.40 10.93
C ASP A 60 -4.85 14.68 10.87
N GLY A 61 -5.78 14.81 11.84
CA GLY A 61 -6.80 15.84 11.77
C GLY A 61 -7.67 15.66 10.52
N ALA A 62 -7.67 16.64 9.63
CA ALA A 62 -8.41 16.57 8.37
C ALA A 62 -7.49 16.15 7.19
N ARG A 63 -6.21 15.94 7.45
CA ARG A 63 -5.23 15.67 6.41
C ARG A 63 -4.96 14.18 6.27
N TRP A 64 -4.99 13.69 5.04
CA TRP A 64 -4.58 12.33 4.71
C TRP A 64 -3.07 12.29 4.53
N VAL A 65 -2.39 11.44 5.29
CA VAL A 65 -0.93 11.43 5.38
C VAL A 65 -0.29 10.09 5.00
N GLY A 66 -1.08 9.10 4.65
CA GLY A 66 -0.56 7.82 4.23
C GLY A 66 -1.65 6.89 3.74
N MET A 67 -1.25 5.84 3.05
CA MET A 67 -2.18 4.85 2.49
C MET A 67 -1.54 3.49 2.37
N ALA A 68 -2.37 2.46 2.36
CA ALA A 68 -2.03 1.11 1.97
C ALA A 68 -3.29 0.42 1.46
N ALA A 69 -3.16 -0.42 0.45
CA ALA A 69 -4.28 -1.16 -0.09
C ALA A 69 -4.07 -2.67 0.04
N GLY A 70 -5.17 -3.40 0.13
CA GLY A 70 -5.18 -4.85 0.11
C GLY A 70 -5.98 -5.37 -1.07
N ARG A 71 -5.39 -6.25 -1.87
CA ARG A 71 -6.05 -6.91 -2.98
C ARG A 71 -6.10 -8.43 -2.72
N PRO A 72 -7.30 -9.01 -2.63
CA PRO A 72 -7.42 -10.46 -2.46
C PRO A 72 -6.87 -11.23 -3.67
N ASP A 73 -6.15 -12.30 -3.38
CA ASP A 73 -5.58 -13.19 -4.37
C ASP A 73 -5.54 -14.61 -3.77
N GLY A 74 -6.68 -15.31 -3.83
CA GLY A 74 -6.83 -16.62 -3.19
C GLY A 74 -6.63 -16.53 -1.68
N ALA A 75 -5.72 -17.35 -1.14
CA ALA A 75 -5.38 -17.39 0.29
C ALA A 75 -4.51 -16.20 0.72
N VAL A 76 -4.08 -15.38 -0.22
CA VAL A 76 -3.16 -14.26 0.00
C VAL A 76 -3.89 -12.95 -0.19
N VAL A 77 -3.49 -11.93 0.57
CA VAL A 77 -3.83 -10.54 0.26
C VAL A 77 -2.54 -9.83 -0.13
N GLN A 78 -2.53 -9.24 -1.32
CA GLN A 78 -1.42 -8.42 -1.79
C GLN A 78 -1.53 -7.03 -1.17
N VAL A 79 -0.46 -6.55 -0.55
CA VAL A 79 -0.37 -5.18 -0.06
C VAL A 79 0.18 -4.30 -1.19
N LEU A 80 -0.57 -3.27 -1.54
CA LEU A 80 -0.25 -2.39 -2.65
C LEU A 80 -0.24 -0.93 -2.20
N GLY A 81 0.48 -0.10 -2.92
CA GLY A 81 0.39 1.35 -2.79
C GLY A 81 0.77 1.90 -1.41
N MET A 82 1.64 1.19 -0.68
CA MET A 82 2.09 1.63 0.63
C MET A 82 2.91 2.91 0.53
N TRP A 83 2.45 3.94 1.21
CA TRP A 83 3.15 5.23 1.27
C TRP A 83 2.74 6.01 2.51
N VAL A 84 3.71 6.70 3.11
CA VAL A 84 3.49 7.65 4.20
C VAL A 84 4.18 8.96 3.84
N ASP A 85 3.46 10.07 3.99
CA ASP A 85 4.03 11.41 3.80
C ASP A 85 5.30 11.55 4.63
N PRO A 86 6.40 12.06 4.05
CA PRO A 86 7.65 12.24 4.78
C PRO A 86 7.50 13.02 6.09
N ALA A 87 6.61 14.02 6.12
CA ALA A 87 6.35 14.82 7.31
C ALA A 87 5.62 14.04 8.44
N ALA A 88 4.99 12.91 8.10
CA ALA A 88 4.25 12.06 9.03
C ALA A 88 4.97 10.76 9.38
N ARG A 89 6.16 10.54 8.83
CA ARG A 89 6.97 9.35 9.14
C ARG A 89 7.42 9.40 10.60
N ARG A 90 7.69 8.23 11.18
CA ARG A 90 8.08 8.03 12.59
C ARG A 90 6.94 8.25 13.60
N ALA A 91 5.72 8.53 13.14
CA ALA A 91 4.54 8.60 14.00
C ALA A 91 3.78 7.26 14.08
N GLY A 92 4.33 6.19 13.50
CA GLY A 92 3.71 4.87 13.51
C GLY A 92 2.65 4.67 12.44
N ALA A 93 2.49 5.59 11.49
CA ALA A 93 1.46 5.50 10.44
C ALA A 93 1.63 4.26 9.55
N GLY A 94 2.86 3.97 9.12
CA GLY A 94 3.13 2.82 8.27
C GLY A 94 2.78 1.50 8.92
N ARG A 95 3.17 1.32 10.18
CA ARG A 95 2.82 0.13 10.94
C ARG A 95 1.31 0.00 11.13
N ALA A 96 0.64 1.10 11.46
CA ALA A 96 -0.81 1.11 11.66
C ALA A 96 -1.56 0.78 10.37
N LEU A 97 -1.09 1.28 9.23
CA LEU A 97 -1.66 0.93 7.92
C LEU A 97 -1.51 -0.56 7.61
N LEU A 98 -0.33 -1.12 7.82
CA LEU A 98 -0.08 -2.55 7.60
C LEU A 98 -0.93 -3.41 8.54
N ASP A 99 -1.07 -3.02 9.80
CA ASP A 99 -1.91 -3.73 10.76
C ASP A 99 -3.39 -3.67 10.38
N ALA A 100 -3.85 -2.56 9.81
CA ALA A 100 -5.23 -2.44 9.32
C ALA A 100 -5.50 -3.37 8.14
N VAL A 101 -4.58 -3.45 7.18
CA VAL A 101 -4.69 -4.40 6.07
C VAL A 101 -4.66 -5.83 6.59
N ALA A 102 -3.78 -6.13 7.55
CA ALA A 102 -3.67 -7.47 8.14
C ALA A 102 -4.97 -7.88 8.84
N ALA A 103 -5.58 -6.99 9.62
CA ALA A 103 -6.83 -7.27 10.31
C ALA A 103 -7.97 -7.53 9.32
N TRP A 104 -8.06 -6.72 8.29
CA TRP A 104 -9.06 -6.88 7.24
C TRP A 104 -8.87 -8.21 6.49
N ALA A 105 -7.63 -8.54 6.14
CA ALA A 105 -7.29 -9.78 5.44
C ALA A 105 -7.61 -11.01 6.31
N ALA A 106 -7.26 -10.99 7.59
CA ALA A 106 -7.56 -12.08 8.52
C ALA A 106 -9.07 -12.28 8.68
N ALA A 107 -9.84 -11.21 8.75
CA ALA A 107 -11.30 -11.29 8.85
C ALA A 107 -11.94 -11.92 7.59
N ARG A 108 -11.25 -11.86 6.45
CA ARG A 108 -11.68 -12.52 5.21
C ARG A 108 -11.22 -13.97 5.10
N GLY A 109 -10.46 -14.47 6.07
CA GLY A 109 -9.91 -15.82 6.04
C GLY A 109 -8.62 -15.97 5.24
N ALA A 110 -7.96 -14.88 4.89
CA ALA A 110 -6.66 -14.94 4.23
C ALA A 110 -5.60 -15.55 5.16
N GLU A 111 -4.69 -16.31 4.59
CA GLU A 111 -3.63 -16.98 5.33
C GLU A 111 -2.39 -16.12 5.54
N ARG A 112 -2.13 -15.19 4.59
CA ARG A 112 -0.96 -14.33 4.66
C ARG A 112 -1.12 -13.06 3.84
N LEU A 113 -0.31 -12.06 4.19
CA LEU A 113 -0.06 -10.89 3.36
C LEU A 113 1.19 -11.11 2.53
N GLU A 114 1.20 -10.58 1.33
CA GLU A 114 2.40 -10.47 0.49
C GLU A 114 2.56 -9.05 -0.01
N LEU A 115 3.81 -8.65 -0.20
CA LEU A 115 4.14 -7.39 -0.86
C LEU A 115 5.48 -7.52 -1.58
N GLY A 116 5.70 -6.62 -2.54
CA GLY A 116 6.97 -6.49 -3.22
C GLY A 116 7.71 -5.25 -2.71
N VAL A 117 9.01 -5.38 -2.50
CA VAL A 117 9.89 -4.26 -2.14
C VAL A 117 11.07 -4.21 -3.08
N THR A 118 11.38 -3.01 -3.58
CA THR A 118 12.54 -2.80 -4.42
C THR A 118 13.80 -2.59 -3.58
N ASP A 119 14.96 -2.86 -4.16
CA ASP A 119 16.25 -2.65 -3.54
C ASP A 119 16.60 -1.17 -3.30
N ARG A 120 15.79 -0.26 -3.86
CA ARG A 120 15.95 1.20 -3.73
C ARG A 120 15.14 1.82 -2.60
N ALA A 121 14.56 1.00 -1.73
CA ALA A 121 13.70 1.46 -0.65
C ALA A 121 14.11 0.87 0.71
N PRO A 122 15.33 1.18 1.22
CA PRO A 122 15.82 0.58 2.47
C PRO A 122 14.96 0.93 3.69
N ALA A 123 14.36 2.13 3.72
CA ALA A 123 13.47 2.52 4.80
C ALA A 123 12.16 1.71 4.80
N ALA A 124 11.62 1.42 3.61
CA ALA A 124 10.45 0.58 3.46
C ALA A 124 10.76 -0.86 3.89
N ALA A 125 11.90 -1.40 3.47
CA ALA A 125 12.33 -2.74 3.86
C ALA A 125 12.45 -2.89 5.37
N ALA A 126 13.01 -1.88 6.05
CA ALA A 126 13.12 -1.87 7.51
C ALA A 126 11.74 -1.83 8.19
N LEU A 127 10.82 -1.03 7.68
CA LEU A 127 9.43 -0.97 8.16
C LEU A 127 8.74 -2.33 8.03
N TYR A 128 8.85 -2.96 6.89
CA TYR A 128 8.21 -4.26 6.65
C TYR A 128 8.78 -5.34 7.55
N ARG A 129 10.08 -5.37 7.73
CA ARG A 129 10.72 -6.30 8.67
C ARG A 129 10.20 -6.09 10.10
N ALA A 130 10.15 -4.85 10.55
CA ALA A 130 9.62 -4.51 11.87
C ALA A 130 8.14 -4.89 12.01
N ALA A 131 7.39 -4.87 10.93
CA ALA A 131 5.98 -5.26 10.89
C ALA A 131 5.75 -6.77 10.73
N GLY A 132 6.80 -7.59 10.79
CA GLY A 132 6.67 -9.05 10.77
C GLY A 132 6.76 -9.69 9.40
N PHE A 133 7.13 -8.94 8.37
CA PHE A 133 7.36 -9.49 7.04
C PHE A 133 8.75 -10.12 6.94
N ALA A 134 8.83 -11.24 6.22
CA ALA A 134 10.07 -11.94 5.94
C ALA A 134 10.19 -12.27 4.46
N PRO A 135 11.42 -12.34 3.91
CA PRO A 135 11.64 -12.72 2.51
C PRO A 135 11.11 -14.12 2.22
N THR A 136 10.48 -14.28 1.04
CA THR A 136 10.04 -15.60 0.55
C THR A 136 11.12 -16.29 -0.28
N GLY A 137 12.13 -15.55 -0.72
CA GLY A 137 13.12 -16.00 -1.71
C GLY A 137 12.70 -15.74 -3.16
N GLU A 138 11.45 -15.34 -3.38
CA GLU A 138 10.96 -14.98 -4.71
C GLU A 138 11.37 -13.57 -5.09
N GLU A 139 11.80 -13.40 -6.33
CA GLU A 139 12.09 -12.11 -6.94
C GLU A 139 11.23 -11.96 -8.20
N ARG A 140 10.79 -10.74 -8.48
CA ARG A 140 9.99 -10.42 -9.66
C ARG A 140 10.64 -9.29 -10.43
N PRO A 141 10.77 -9.41 -11.77
CA PRO A 141 11.28 -8.32 -12.58
C PRO A 141 10.27 -7.17 -12.61
N LEU A 142 10.79 -5.93 -12.56
CA LEU A 142 10.00 -4.72 -12.77
C LEU A 142 10.47 -4.05 -14.05
N PRO A 143 9.53 -3.45 -14.82
CA PRO A 143 9.90 -2.70 -16.01
C PRO A 143 10.76 -1.50 -15.63
N GLY A 144 11.67 -1.14 -16.51
CA GLY A 144 12.55 0.01 -16.32
C GLY A 144 13.86 -0.16 -17.07
N ASP A 145 14.58 0.95 -17.21
CA ASP A 145 15.91 1.00 -17.79
C ASP A 145 16.81 1.80 -16.84
N PRO A 146 17.75 1.16 -16.13
CA PRO A 146 18.03 -0.29 -16.12
C PRO A 146 16.90 -1.12 -15.50
N PRO A 147 16.84 -2.43 -15.81
CA PRO A 147 15.84 -3.32 -15.21
C PRO A 147 15.93 -3.32 -13.69
N ARG A 148 14.77 -3.37 -13.04
CA ARG A 148 14.67 -3.44 -11.57
C ARG A 148 14.11 -4.79 -11.15
N VAL A 149 14.36 -5.13 -9.90
CA VAL A 149 13.86 -6.36 -9.28
C VAL A 149 13.15 -5.97 -7.99
N GLU A 150 11.99 -6.54 -7.76
CA GLU A 150 11.36 -6.51 -6.45
C GLU A 150 11.51 -7.86 -5.75
N ARG A 151 11.71 -7.81 -4.45
CA ARG A 151 11.71 -8.98 -3.59
C ARG A 151 10.34 -9.13 -2.96
N VAL A 152 9.85 -10.37 -2.95
CA VAL A 152 8.56 -10.68 -2.35
C VAL A 152 8.74 -10.99 -0.88
N LEU A 153 8.03 -10.26 -0.03
CA LEU A 153 7.97 -10.50 1.41
C LEU A 153 6.59 -11.00 1.79
N HIS A 154 6.51 -11.77 2.86
CA HIS A 154 5.24 -12.24 3.38
C HIS A 154 5.15 -12.09 4.90
N ARG A 155 3.93 -11.97 5.40
CA ARG A 155 3.59 -12.02 6.83
C ARG A 155 2.43 -13.01 7.01
N SER A 156 2.63 -14.03 7.85
CA SER A 156 1.58 -14.98 8.18
C SER A 156 0.48 -14.31 8.99
N LEU A 157 -0.77 -14.65 8.66
CA LEU A 157 -1.97 -14.20 9.38
C LEU A 157 -2.57 -15.33 10.23
N THR A 158 -2.01 -16.54 10.13
CA THR A 158 -2.51 -17.68 10.88
C THR A 158 -2.09 -17.56 12.34
N ILE A 159 -3.07 -17.54 13.23
CA ILE A 159 -2.83 -17.60 14.68
C ILE A 159 -2.70 -19.08 15.06
N ARG A 160 -1.61 -19.41 15.68
CA ARG A 160 -1.38 -20.75 16.24
C ARG A 160 -1.70 -20.76 17.72
#